data_9d011bc83cd11fd43feb6bd9f118ec3a
#
_entry.id   9d011bc83cd11fd43feb6bd9f118ec3a
#
_cell.length_a   1.000
_cell.length_b   1.000
_cell.length_c   1.000
_cell.angle_alpha   90.00
_cell.angle_beta   90.00
_cell.angle_gamma   90.00
#
_symmetry.space_group_name_H-M   'P 1'
#
loop_
_entity.id
_entity.type
_entity.pdbx_description
1 polymer ?
#
loop_
_entity_poly.entity_id
_entity_poly.type
_entity_poly.pdbx_seq_one_letter_code
_entity_poly.pdbx_strand_id
1 'polypeptide(L)'
;AGADADLANLKIKVTVDDRLRDGSGNLTPGANGGALNEDGTAPNNTFNVASVTINVAASDKNDPPVVTLPGATVVVNEDVPTPLKGASAISFTDPDAFNSTTNTVQLTVTQGTLYFSSTGTGTPAGVTVQSGAIGTNTVTLQGTKAALDNALDNLRYQSNLDYNGDDVLTVTVGDGGNNGIDGPDNSGGGSNTGTVNIAILPVNDKPTVTLPGANGYFALTGGSYVLSGGNAISIADNKAFGAVAPAPDGL
;
A
#
# COMPACT_ATOMS: atom_id res chain seq x y z
N ALA A 1 16.28 -5.55 -3.14
CA ALA A 1 17.09 -5.25 -4.29
C ALA A 1 16.70 -6.22 -5.40
N GLY A 2 15.75 -5.84 -6.21
CA GLY A 2 15.23 -6.61 -7.30
C GLY A 2 16.31 -7.08 -8.25
N ALA A 3 16.52 -8.36 -8.34
CA ALA A 3 17.48 -9.00 -9.21
C ALA A 3 16.90 -10.19 -9.97
N ASP A 4 15.58 -10.34 -10.04
CA ASP A 4 15.02 -11.50 -10.72
C ASP A 4 14.65 -11.29 -12.18
N ALA A 5 14.83 -10.09 -12.72
CA ALA A 5 14.32 -9.73 -14.04
C ALA A 5 15.02 -10.41 -15.23
N ASP A 6 16.11 -11.15 -15.08
CA ASP A 6 16.92 -11.55 -16.26
C ASP A 6 17.47 -12.99 -16.28
N LEU A 7 17.01 -13.89 -15.41
CA LEU A 7 17.43 -15.29 -15.49
C LEU A 7 16.75 -16.06 -16.63
N ALA A 8 15.66 -15.56 -17.18
CA ALA A 8 14.94 -16.18 -18.29
C ALA A 8 15.79 -16.39 -19.58
N ASN A 9 16.92 -15.70 -19.69
CA ASN A 9 17.84 -15.77 -20.83
C ASN A 9 19.23 -16.30 -20.46
N LEU A 10 19.41 -16.80 -19.24
CA LEU A 10 20.70 -17.35 -18.85
C LEU A 10 21.01 -18.61 -19.67
N LYS A 11 22.10 -18.58 -20.42
CA LYS A 11 22.59 -19.71 -21.21
C LYS A 11 23.97 -20.09 -20.72
N ILE A 12 24.14 -21.32 -20.33
CA ILE A 12 25.45 -21.89 -20.00
C ILE A 12 25.93 -22.62 -21.23
N LYS A 13 27.03 -22.13 -21.85
CA LYS A 13 27.70 -22.82 -22.93
C LYS A 13 28.88 -23.60 -22.38
N VAL A 14 28.80 -24.91 -22.46
CA VAL A 14 29.92 -25.77 -22.14
C VAL A 14 30.60 -26.15 -23.46
N THR A 15 31.88 -25.83 -23.58
CA THR A 15 32.69 -26.18 -24.73
C THR A 15 33.76 -27.16 -24.27
N VAL A 16 33.77 -28.32 -24.85
CA VAL A 16 34.80 -29.33 -24.64
C VAL A 16 35.71 -29.29 -25.85
N ASP A 17 37.01 -29.13 -25.60
CA ASP A 17 38.04 -29.07 -26.61
C ASP A 17 38.96 -30.26 -26.37
N ASP A 18 39.10 -31.11 -27.39
CA ASP A 18 39.88 -32.34 -27.32
C ASP A 18 41.34 -32.15 -27.74
N ARG A 19 41.82 -30.89 -27.78
CA ARG A 19 43.21 -30.63 -28.13
C ARG A 19 44.17 -31.42 -27.25
N LEU A 20 45.05 -32.16 -27.91
CA LEU A 20 46.12 -32.92 -27.25
C LEU A 20 47.05 -31.94 -26.52
N ARG A 21 47.38 -32.29 -25.31
CA ARG A 21 48.45 -31.62 -24.55
C ARG A 21 49.75 -32.33 -24.82
N ASP A 22 50.85 -31.59 -24.92
CA ASP A 22 52.20 -32.14 -24.90
C ASP A 22 52.49 -32.83 -23.57
N GLY A 23 53.57 -33.59 -23.51
CA GLY A 23 53.97 -34.30 -22.30
C GLY A 23 54.28 -33.38 -21.10
N SER A 24 54.28 -32.05 -21.29
CA SER A 24 54.40 -31.03 -20.28
C SER A 24 53.09 -30.36 -19.93
N GLY A 25 51.97 -30.81 -20.51
CA GLY A 25 50.62 -30.30 -20.23
C GLY A 25 50.24 -29.02 -21.00
N ASN A 26 51.12 -28.49 -21.87
CA ASN A 26 50.82 -27.31 -22.70
C ASN A 26 50.03 -27.70 -23.94
N LEU A 27 49.11 -26.85 -24.36
CA LEU A 27 48.42 -27.00 -25.66
C LEU A 27 49.43 -26.89 -26.77
N THR A 28 49.49 -27.88 -27.66
CA THR A 28 50.39 -27.86 -28.82
C THR A 28 49.79 -26.96 -29.90
N PRO A 29 50.36 -25.70 -30.13
CA PRO A 29 49.89 -24.89 -31.23
C PRO A 29 50.42 -25.47 -32.56
N GLY A 30 49.54 -25.78 -33.48
CA GLY A 30 49.91 -26.05 -34.84
C GLY A 30 50.44 -27.44 -35.18
N ALA A 31 50.51 -28.37 -34.24
CA ALA A 31 50.58 -29.77 -34.62
C ALA A 31 49.22 -30.19 -35.14
N ASN A 32 49.15 -30.84 -36.26
CA ASN A 32 47.93 -31.47 -36.79
C ASN A 32 47.51 -32.67 -35.89
N GLY A 33 47.28 -32.34 -34.60
CA GLY A 33 47.04 -33.32 -33.56
C GLY A 33 45.57 -33.39 -33.21
N GLY A 34 44.73 -33.59 -34.18
CA GLY A 34 43.44 -34.18 -33.89
C GLY A 34 43.68 -35.59 -33.34
N ALA A 35 42.95 -35.98 -32.32
CA ALA A 35 42.88 -37.37 -31.93
C ALA A 35 42.68 -38.22 -33.23
N LEU A 36 43.32 -39.39 -33.28
CA LEU A 36 43.04 -40.33 -34.37
C LEU A 36 41.53 -40.51 -34.42
N ASN A 37 40.97 -40.50 -35.62
CA ASN A 37 39.60 -40.95 -35.82
C ASN A 37 39.44 -42.31 -35.16
N GLU A 38 38.26 -42.69 -34.72
CA GLU A 38 38.00 -43.99 -34.10
C GLU A 38 38.47 -45.18 -34.93
N ASP A 39 38.69 -44.97 -36.22
CA ASP A 39 39.25 -45.95 -37.16
C ASP A 39 40.80 -45.95 -37.24
N GLY A 40 41.47 -45.13 -36.42
CA GLY A 40 42.94 -45.05 -36.39
C GLY A 40 43.56 -44.26 -37.56
N THR A 41 42.80 -43.57 -38.38
CA THR A 41 43.30 -42.75 -39.50
C THR A 41 43.79 -41.38 -39.01
N ALA A 42 44.78 -40.79 -39.78
CA ALA A 42 45.32 -39.51 -39.45
C ALA A 42 44.25 -38.42 -39.45
N PRO A 43 44.31 -37.47 -38.50
CA PRO A 43 43.30 -36.44 -38.33
C PRO A 43 43.18 -35.52 -39.55
N ASN A 44 41.98 -35.23 -39.94
CA ASN A 44 41.64 -34.38 -41.07
C ASN A 44 41.70 -32.85 -40.75
N ASN A 45 42.50 -32.41 -39.82
CA ASN A 45 42.59 -31.00 -39.39
C ASN A 45 41.29 -30.33 -38.94
N THR A 46 40.26 -31.08 -38.71
CA THR A 46 39.00 -30.57 -38.14
C THR A 46 39.02 -30.79 -36.64
N PHE A 47 39.10 -29.70 -35.89
CA PHE A 47 38.93 -29.76 -34.42
C PHE A 47 37.47 -30.10 -34.13
N ASN A 48 37.22 -31.21 -33.50
CA ASN A 48 35.88 -31.52 -33.02
C ASN A 48 35.62 -30.74 -31.72
N VAL A 49 35.02 -29.57 -31.83
CA VAL A 49 34.53 -28.82 -30.70
C VAL A 49 33.08 -29.18 -30.50
N ALA A 50 32.82 -29.95 -29.48
CA ALA A 50 31.44 -30.18 -29.04
C ALA A 50 31.03 -29.04 -28.09
N SER A 51 29.96 -28.38 -28.41
CA SER A 51 29.36 -27.40 -27.51
C SER A 51 27.91 -27.75 -27.19
N VAL A 52 27.58 -27.75 -25.93
CA VAL A 52 26.21 -27.90 -25.45
C VAL A 52 25.79 -26.58 -24.84
N THR A 53 24.64 -26.10 -25.27
CA THR A 53 23.99 -24.94 -24.64
C THR A 53 22.89 -25.45 -23.73
N ILE A 54 23.03 -25.20 -22.45
CA ILE A 54 22.00 -25.44 -21.46
C ILE A 54 21.18 -24.18 -21.31
N ASN A 55 19.90 -24.23 -21.62
CA ASN A 55 18.99 -23.16 -21.30
C ASN A 55 18.60 -23.34 -19.84
N VAL A 56 18.87 -22.33 -19.01
CA VAL A 56 18.41 -22.32 -17.62
C VAL A 56 17.10 -21.55 -17.60
N ALA A 57 16.00 -22.24 -17.30
CA ALA A 57 14.74 -21.59 -16.97
C ALA A 57 14.75 -21.34 -15.47
N ALA A 58 14.79 -20.06 -15.06
CA ALA A 58 14.44 -19.66 -13.71
C ALA A 58 12.93 -19.48 -13.67
N SER A 59 12.25 -20.13 -12.74
CA SER A 59 10.88 -19.77 -12.41
C SER A 59 10.95 -18.69 -11.35
N ASP A 60 10.43 -17.55 -11.67
CA ASP A 60 10.22 -16.46 -10.73
C ASP A 60 9.04 -16.84 -9.82
N LYS A 61 9.24 -16.74 -8.52
CA LYS A 61 8.19 -17.00 -7.54
C LYS A 61 7.55 -15.67 -7.18
N ASN A 62 6.22 -15.62 -7.13
CA ASN A 62 5.53 -14.44 -6.67
C ASN A 62 5.95 -14.08 -5.24
N ASP A 63 6.46 -12.86 -5.07
CA ASP A 63 6.78 -12.28 -3.76
C ASP A 63 5.63 -11.36 -3.30
N PRO A 64 5.17 -11.46 -2.06
CA PRO A 64 4.11 -10.59 -1.58
C PRO A 64 4.57 -9.14 -1.51
N PRO A 65 3.67 -8.17 -1.74
CA PRO A 65 3.97 -6.76 -1.56
C PRO A 65 4.40 -6.45 -0.13
N VAL A 66 5.25 -5.45 0.04
CA VAL A 66 5.70 -4.97 1.35
C VAL A 66 5.13 -3.60 1.62
N VAL A 67 4.30 -3.47 2.66
CA VAL A 67 3.70 -2.19 3.08
C VAL A 67 4.69 -1.43 3.98
N THR A 68 4.87 -0.15 3.70
CA THR A 68 5.62 0.79 4.53
C THR A 68 4.64 1.76 5.17
N LEU A 69 4.64 1.78 6.50
CA LEU A 69 3.73 2.55 7.32
C LEU A 69 4.48 3.59 8.16
N PRO A 70 3.80 4.65 8.65
CA PRO A 70 4.35 5.57 9.63
C PRO A 70 4.91 4.83 10.85
N GLY A 71 6.12 5.20 11.28
CA GLY A 71 6.77 4.61 12.46
C GLY A 71 6.23 5.12 13.80
N ALA A 72 5.34 6.11 13.79
CA ALA A 72 4.75 6.74 14.96
C ALA A 72 3.24 6.90 14.79
N THR A 73 2.53 7.07 15.92
CA THR A 73 1.11 7.43 15.91
C THR A 73 0.88 8.71 15.12
N VAL A 74 -0.08 8.68 14.20
CA VAL A 74 -0.51 9.83 13.42
C VAL A 74 -1.44 10.68 14.29
N VAL A 75 -1.12 11.95 14.45
CA VAL A 75 -1.95 12.87 15.23
C VAL A 75 -2.77 13.74 14.28
N VAL A 76 -4.07 13.75 14.46
CA VAL A 76 -5.04 14.54 13.67
C VAL A 76 -5.97 15.33 14.59
N ASN A 77 -6.60 16.36 14.09
CA ASN A 77 -7.70 17.03 14.78
C ASN A 77 -9.03 16.41 14.33
N GLU A 78 -10.02 16.36 15.24
CA GLU A 78 -11.38 15.99 14.85
C GLU A 78 -11.96 16.97 13.83
N ASP A 79 -12.99 16.56 13.09
CA ASP A 79 -13.77 17.34 12.12
C ASP A 79 -12.99 17.91 10.92
N VAL A 80 -11.70 17.68 10.85
CA VAL A 80 -10.85 18.21 9.77
C VAL A 80 -10.26 17.09 8.93
N PRO A 81 -10.53 17.04 7.59
CA PRO A 81 -9.88 16.09 6.71
C PRO A 81 -8.37 16.31 6.68
N THR A 82 -7.62 15.44 7.34
CA THR A 82 -6.17 15.53 7.50
C THR A 82 -5.46 14.66 6.46
N PRO A 83 -4.52 15.21 5.65
CA PRO A 83 -3.77 14.42 4.68
C PRO A 83 -2.74 13.53 5.38
N LEU A 84 -2.66 12.27 4.99
CA LEU A 84 -1.66 11.32 5.45
C LEU A 84 -0.43 11.39 4.53
N LYS A 85 0.45 12.38 4.78
CA LYS A 85 1.64 12.69 3.97
C LYS A 85 2.91 12.83 4.79
N GLY A 86 4.05 12.80 4.13
CA GLY A 86 5.35 13.00 4.78
C GLY A 86 5.62 11.93 5.82
N ALA A 87 5.74 12.30 7.09
CA ALA A 87 5.96 11.35 8.19
C ALA A 87 4.77 10.40 8.43
N SER A 88 3.58 10.75 7.94
CA SER A 88 2.35 9.95 8.01
C SER A 88 2.04 9.24 6.68
N ALA A 89 2.95 9.26 5.71
CA ALA A 89 2.74 8.64 4.41
C ALA A 89 2.68 7.11 4.51
N ILE A 90 1.84 6.55 3.66
CA ILE A 90 1.68 5.11 3.46
C ILE A 90 2.15 4.79 2.04
N SER A 91 2.97 3.78 1.90
CA SER A 91 3.44 3.30 0.61
C SER A 91 3.62 1.79 0.61
N PHE A 92 3.83 1.21 -0.55
CA PHE A 92 4.18 -0.19 -0.66
C PHE A 92 5.20 -0.41 -1.78
N THR A 93 5.93 -1.49 -1.69
CA THR A 93 6.81 -2.00 -2.74
C THR A 93 6.41 -3.42 -3.06
N ASP A 94 6.58 -3.80 -4.31
CA ASP A 94 6.31 -5.14 -4.78
C ASP A 94 7.38 -5.46 -5.84
N PRO A 95 8.25 -6.46 -5.59
CA PRO A 95 9.32 -6.82 -6.52
C PRO A 95 8.80 -7.28 -7.89
N ASP A 96 7.59 -7.87 -7.92
CA ASP A 96 7.01 -8.49 -9.11
C ASP A 96 5.97 -7.60 -9.81
N ALA A 97 5.71 -6.39 -9.29
CA ALA A 97 4.71 -5.47 -9.82
C ALA A 97 5.13 -4.80 -11.13
N PHE A 98 5.53 -5.59 -12.11
CA PHE A 98 5.86 -5.10 -13.44
C PHE A 98 4.61 -4.71 -14.23
N ASN A 99 4.19 -3.43 -14.10
CA ASN A 99 3.09 -2.85 -14.88
C ASN A 99 1.75 -3.60 -14.80
N SER A 100 1.55 -4.41 -13.77
CA SER A 100 0.30 -5.09 -13.57
C SER A 100 -0.81 -4.13 -13.16
N THR A 101 -2.00 -4.35 -13.70
CA THR A 101 -3.21 -3.56 -13.37
C THR A 101 -4.03 -4.17 -12.23
N THR A 102 -3.52 -5.21 -11.58
CA THR A 102 -4.31 -6.00 -10.63
C THR A 102 -3.94 -5.80 -9.16
N ASN A 103 -2.98 -4.92 -8.85
CA ASN A 103 -2.69 -4.57 -7.46
C ASN A 103 -3.92 -3.98 -6.78
N THR A 104 -4.11 -4.34 -5.52
CA THR A 104 -5.21 -3.86 -4.70
C THR A 104 -4.69 -3.22 -3.42
N VAL A 105 -5.37 -2.17 -2.96
CA VAL A 105 -5.15 -1.56 -1.64
C VAL A 105 -6.50 -1.46 -0.94
N GLN A 106 -6.64 -2.17 0.17
CA GLN A 106 -7.78 -2.02 1.07
C GLN A 106 -7.39 -1.18 2.27
N LEU A 107 -8.21 -0.20 2.58
CA LEU A 107 -8.07 0.70 3.71
C LEU A 107 -9.33 0.61 4.57
N THR A 108 -9.15 0.46 5.88
CA THR A 108 -10.27 0.39 6.84
C THR A 108 -9.93 1.16 8.10
N VAL A 109 -10.88 2.00 8.55
CA VAL A 109 -10.85 2.70 9.83
C VAL A 109 -12.12 2.40 10.62
N THR A 110 -12.17 2.69 11.91
CA THR A 110 -13.35 2.43 12.75
C THR A 110 -14.10 3.69 13.16
N GLN A 111 -13.36 4.79 13.39
CA GLN A 111 -13.90 6.04 13.91
C GLN A 111 -13.78 7.20 12.91
N GLY A 112 -13.80 6.89 11.61
CA GLY A 112 -13.64 7.93 10.60
C GLY A 112 -13.98 7.48 9.19
N THR A 113 -13.59 8.30 8.25
CA THR A 113 -13.83 8.15 6.81
C THR A 113 -12.55 8.47 6.04
N LEU A 114 -12.43 7.87 4.85
CA LEU A 114 -11.26 7.95 4.01
C LEU A 114 -11.56 8.65 2.68
N TYR A 115 -10.71 9.60 2.31
CA TYR A 115 -10.80 10.39 1.08
C TYR A 115 -9.49 10.40 0.33
N PHE A 116 -9.52 10.69 -0.97
CA PHE A 116 -8.33 10.79 -1.84
C PHE A 116 -8.24 12.15 -2.54
N SER A 117 -8.99 13.13 -2.06
CA SER A 117 -8.92 14.50 -2.55
C SER A 117 -9.37 15.46 -1.45
N SER A 118 -9.02 16.75 -1.59
CA SER A 118 -9.47 17.80 -0.65
C SER A 118 -10.91 18.24 -0.88
N THR A 119 -11.55 17.82 -1.97
CA THR A 119 -12.81 18.40 -2.44
C THR A 119 -13.94 17.39 -2.60
N GLY A 120 -13.77 16.13 -2.19
CA GLY A 120 -14.88 15.18 -2.29
C GLY A 120 -14.52 13.70 -2.45
N THR A 121 -15.54 12.93 -2.81
CA THR A 121 -15.51 11.46 -2.94
C THR A 121 -15.10 10.99 -4.35
N GLY A 122 -14.41 11.84 -5.11
CA GLY A 122 -13.96 11.48 -6.47
C GLY A 122 -12.92 10.34 -6.44
N THR A 123 -13.07 9.40 -7.37
CA THR A 123 -12.11 8.30 -7.54
C THR A 123 -10.80 8.84 -8.11
N PRO A 124 -9.63 8.49 -7.53
CA PRO A 124 -8.34 8.88 -8.08
C PRO A 124 -8.14 8.36 -9.50
N ALA A 125 -7.38 9.12 -10.29
CA ALA A 125 -7.11 8.72 -11.67
C ALA A 125 -6.35 7.39 -11.75
N GLY A 126 -6.77 6.52 -12.66
CA GLY A 126 -6.11 5.24 -12.92
C GLY A 126 -6.42 4.12 -11.93
N VAL A 127 -7.31 4.36 -10.95
CA VAL A 127 -7.80 3.33 -10.04
C VAL A 127 -9.29 3.10 -10.21
N THR A 128 -9.75 1.92 -9.79
CA THR A 128 -11.17 1.56 -9.67
C THR A 128 -11.48 1.18 -8.22
N VAL A 129 -12.69 1.52 -7.75
CA VAL A 129 -13.18 1.07 -6.44
C VAL A 129 -13.80 -0.32 -6.62
N GLN A 130 -13.20 -1.33 -5.98
CA GLN A 130 -13.68 -2.71 -6.05
C GLN A 130 -14.74 -3.03 -5.00
N SER A 131 -14.56 -2.49 -3.79
CA SER A 131 -15.53 -2.65 -2.69
C SER A 131 -15.47 -1.47 -1.74
N GLY A 132 -16.51 -1.29 -0.94
CA GLY A 132 -16.67 -0.11 -0.11
C GLY A 132 -16.93 1.15 -0.94
N ALA A 133 -16.64 2.32 -0.41
CA ALA A 133 -16.77 3.59 -1.11
C ALA A 133 -15.81 4.64 -0.56
N ILE A 134 -15.43 5.61 -1.40
CA ILE A 134 -14.68 6.80 -0.96
C ILE A 134 -15.61 7.67 -0.10
N GLY A 135 -15.11 8.20 1.01
CA GLY A 135 -15.91 8.91 1.99
C GLY A 135 -16.63 7.99 2.98
N THR A 136 -16.23 6.74 3.07
CA THR A 136 -16.68 5.78 4.08
C THR A 136 -15.50 5.24 4.89
N ASN A 137 -15.79 4.39 5.86
CA ASN A 137 -14.78 3.79 6.74
C ASN A 137 -13.99 2.64 6.07
N THR A 138 -14.42 2.15 4.92
CA THR A 138 -13.72 1.06 4.20
C THR A 138 -13.79 1.30 2.71
N VAL A 139 -12.63 1.15 2.05
CA VAL A 139 -12.52 1.21 0.59
C VAL A 139 -11.44 0.27 0.10
N THR A 140 -11.71 -0.45 -0.99
CA THR A 140 -10.73 -1.25 -1.73
C THR A 140 -10.55 -0.65 -3.10
N LEU A 141 -9.33 -0.23 -3.39
CA LEU A 141 -8.90 0.30 -4.69
C LEU A 141 -8.14 -0.76 -5.47
N GLN A 142 -8.29 -0.77 -6.79
CA GLN A 142 -7.50 -1.56 -7.72
C GLN A 142 -6.91 -0.66 -8.80
N GLY A 143 -5.67 -0.94 -9.20
CA GLY A 143 -5.00 -0.19 -10.25
C GLY A 143 -3.56 -0.63 -10.45
N THR A 144 -2.86 0.08 -11.31
CA THR A 144 -1.39 -0.06 -11.42
C THR A 144 -0.74 0.45 -10.14
N LYS A 145 0.47 -0.04 -9.84
CA LYS A 145 1.24 0.46 -8.70
C LYS A 145 1.36 1.99 -8.70
N ALA A 146 1.68 2.58 -9.84
CA ALA A 146 1.81 4.05 -9.96
C ALA A 146 0.50 4.78 -9.66
N ALA A 147 -0.65 4.25 -10.08
CA ALA A 147 -1.96 4.84 -9.81
C ALA A 147 -2.34 4.72 -8.33
N LEU A 148 -2.02 3.57 -7.70
CA LEU A 148 -2.24 3.35 -6.27
C LEU A 148 -1.30 4.21 -5.41
N ASP A 149 -0.03 4.36 -5.78
CA ASP A 149 0.89 5.29 -5.13
C ASP A 149 0.33 6.72 -5.14
N ASN A 150 -0.14 7.18 -6.31
CA ASN A 150 -0.76 8.51 -6.42
C ASN A 150 -2.03 8.63 -5.58
N ALA A 151 -2.83 7.57 -5.46
CA ALA A 151 -3.99 7.55 -4.58
C ALA A 151 -3.57 7.68 -3.10
N LEU A 152 -2.59 6.90 -2.66
CA LEU A 152 -2.06 6.93 -1.29
C LEU A 152 -1.43 8.29 -0.94
N ASP A 153 -0.72 8.93 -1.87
CA ASP A 153 -0.17 10.28 -1.69
C ASP A 153 -1.25 11.36 -1.47
N ASN A 154 -2.47 11.09 -1.90
CA ASN A 154 -3.62 11.96 -1.72
C ASN A 154 -4.59 11.49 -0.64
N LEU A 155 -4.26 10.42 0.07
CA LEU A 155 -5.07 9.87 1.14
C LEU A 155 -5.27 10.90 2.27
N ARG A 156 -6.52 10.98 2.74
CA ARG A 156 -6.95 11.81 3.87
C ARG A 156 -7.81 11.00 4.79
N TYR A 157 -7.63 11.22 6.06
CA TYR A 157 -8.48 10.72 7.12
C TYR A 157 -9.31 11.85 7.70
N GLN A 158 -10.57 11.60 7.99
CA GLN A 158 -11.45 12.47 8.77
C GLN A 158 -12.16 11.64 9.82
N SER A 159 -12.10 12.06 11.08
CA SER A 159 -12.85 11.41 12.16
C SER A 159 -14.35 11.53 11.96
N ASN A 160 -15.10 10.68 12.63
CA ASN A 160 -16.53 10.92 12.81
C ASN A 160 -16.75 12.27 13.49
N LEU A 161 -17.89 12.91 13.20
CA LEU A 161 -18.23 14.21 13.77
C LEU A 161 -18.14 14.18 15.31
N ASP A 162 -17.49 15.19 15.88
CA ASP A 162 -17.31 15.37 17.33
C ASP A 162 -16.63 14.16 18.03
N TYR A 163 -15.92 13.30 17.27
CA TYR A 163 -15.19 12.18 17.86
C TYR A 163 -13.71 12.51 18.09
N ASN A 164 -13.29 12.45 19.34
CA ASN A 164 -11.90 12.50 19.77
C ASN A 164 -11.52 11.23 20.53
N GLY A 165 -10.28 10.80 20.39
CA GLY A 165 -9.79 9.53 20.94
C GLY A 165 -8.89 8.79 19.95
N ASP A 166 -8.86 7.48 20.06
CA ASP A 166 -8.01 6.64 19.24
C ASP A 166 -8.79 5.98 18.10
N ASP A 167 -8.13 5.85 16.96
CA ASP A 167 -8.58 5.02 15.82
C ASP A 167 -7.40 4.24 15.26
N VAL A 168 -7.69 3.24 14.43
CA VAL A 168 -6.70 2.41 13.76
C VAL A 168 -7.03 2.32 12.29
N LEU A 169 -6.10 2.77 11.45
CA LEU A 169 -6.16 2.52 10.02
C LEU A 169 -5.47 1.18 9.71
N THR A 170 -6.22 0.24 9.19
CA THR A 170 -5.70 -1.02 8.65
C THR A 170 -5.49 -0.86 7.15
N VAL A 171 -4.29 -1.24 6.70
CA VAL A 171 -3.87 -1.19 5.29
C VAL A 171 -3.55 -2.60 4.85
N THR A 172 -4.24 -3.11 3.85
CA THR A 172 -3.93 -4.40 3.22
C THR A 172 -3.63 -4.16 1.75
N VAL A 173 -2.46 -4.61 1.30
CA VAL A 173 -2.05 -4.54 -0.11
C VAL A 173 -1.97 -5.95 -0.65
N GLY A 174 -2.53 -6.17 -1.82
CA GLY A 174 -2.48 -7.43 -2.54
C GLY A 174 -2.01 -7.22 -3.97
N ASP A 175 -1.21 -8.13 -4.47
CA ASP A 175 -0.67 -8.12 -5.83
C ASP A 175 -1.61 -8.77 -6.87
N GLY A 176 -2.73 -9.33 -6.42
CA GLY A 176 -3.71 -9.98 -7.29
C GLY A 176 -3.21 -11.27 -7.95
N GLY A 177 -2.09 -11.85 -7.46
CA GLY A 177 -1.43 -12.98 -8.10
C GLY A 177 -0.58 -12.58 -9.31
N ASN A 178 -0.13 -11.33 -9.32
CA ASN A 178 0.83 -10.85 -10.31
C ASN A 178 2.20 -11.37 -9.99
N ASN A 179 2.49 -12.42 -10.56
CA ASN A 179 3.66 -13.23 -10.42
C ASN A 179 4.56 -12.99 -11.62
N GLY A 180 5.83 -13.09 -11.34
CA GLY A 180 6.80 -13.41 -12.32
C GLY A 180 6.34 -14.63 -13.19
N ILE A 181 7.16 -15.10 -14.04
CA ILE A 181 6.84 -16.15 -15.03
C ILE A 181 6.13 -17.34 -14.36
N ASP A 182 4.93 -17.63 -14.82
CA ASP A 182 4.06 -18.73 -14.37
C ASP A 182 4.81 -20.04 -14.14
N GLY A 183 5.11 -20.35 -12.89
CA GLY A 183 5.49 -21.70 -12.48
C GLY A 183 4.25 -22.48 -12.04
N PRO A 184 4.29 -23.81 -11.97
CA PRO A 184 3.17 -24.64 -11.53
C PRO A 184 2.74 -24.38 -10.08
N ASP A 185 3.48 -23.54 -9.35
CA ASP A 185 3.25 -23.18 -7.95
C ASP A 185 2.58 -21.80 -7.80
N ASN A 186 1.93 -21.28 -8.86
CA ASN A 186 1.14 -20.05 -8.86
C ASN A 186 -0.03 -20.12 -7.85
N SER A 187 0.28 -20.42 -6.60
CA SER A 187 -0.68 -20.55 -5.53
C SER A 187 -0.89 -19.20 -4.83
N GLY A 188 -1.61 -18.34 -5.52
CA GLY A 188 -2.30 -17.26 -4.83
C GLY A 188 -1.47 -15.99 -4.63
N GLY A 189 -2.06 -14.89 -5.07
CA GLY A 189 -1.55 -13.55 -4.84
C GLY A 189 -1.12 -13.32 -3.39
N GLY A 190 0.07 -12.76 -3.22
CA GLY A 190 0.53 -12.35 -1.92
C GLY A 190 -0.26 -11.15 -1.40
N SER A 191 -0.46 -11.07 -0.12
CA SER A 191 -0.98 -9.87 0.53
C SER A 191 -0.19 -9.56 1.78
N ASN A 192 -0.06 -8.28 2.08
CA ASN A 192 0.58 -7.79 3.30
C ASN A 192 -0.36 -6.81 3.99
N THR A 193 -0.48 -6.94 5.31
CA THR A 193 -1.35 -6.10 6.12
C THR A 193 -0.57 -5.46 7.23
N GLY A 194 -0.82 -4.17 7.45
CA GLY A 194 -0.28 -3.43 8.58
C GLY A 194 -1.28 -2.42 9.13
N THR A 195 -0.96 -1.84 10.28
CA THR A 195 -1.83 -0.90 10.98
C THR A 195 -1.12 0.39 11.35
N VAL A 196 -1.85 1.49 11.31
CA VAL A 196 -1.42 2.82 11.73
C VAL A 196 -2.33 3.27 12.87
N ASN A 197 -1.75 3.58 14.02
CA ASN A 197 -2.49 4.18 15.13
C ASN A 197 -2.73 5.67 14.82
N ILE A 198 -3.95 6.14 15.03
CA ILE A 198 -4.36 7.52 14.85
C ILE A 198 -4.84 8.04 16.20
N ALA A 199 -4.27 9.15 16.67
CA ALA A 199 -4.75 9.89 17.84
C ALA A 199 -5.50 11.14 17.38
N ILE A 200 -6.77 11.23 17.72
CA ILE A 200 -7.66 12.30 17.30
C ILE A 200 -7.78 13.28 18.46
N LEU A 201 -7.28 14.49 18.22
CA LEU A 201 -7.31 15.57 19.21
C LEU A 201 -8.63 16.33 19.14
N PRO A 202 -9.17 16.72 20.30
CA PRO A 202 -10.38 17.53 20.36
C PRO A 202 -10.18 18.93 19.78
N VAL A 203 -11.20 19.44 19.11
CA VAL A 203 -11.32 20.82 18.64
C VAL A 203 -12.51 21.45 19.34
N ASN A 204 -12.40 22.73 19.73
CA ASN A 204 -13.50 23.43 20.38
C ASN A 204 -14.61 23.76 19.38
N ASP A 205 -15.79 23.22 19.60
CA ASP A 205 -16.99 23.50 18.82
C ASP A 205 -17.71 24.77 19.30
N LYS A 206 -18.53 25.31 18.41
CA LYS A 206 -19.39 26.42 18.78
C LYS A 206 -20.59 25.90 19.57
N PRO A 207 -20.93 26.54 20.71
CA PRO A 207 -22.15 26.18 21.40
C PRO A 207 -23.37 26.39 20.51
N THR A 208 -24.32 25.48 20.58
CA THR A 208 -25.57 25.55 19.85
C THR A 208 -26.70 25.98 20.77
N VAL A 209 -27.50 26.93 20.29
CA VAL A 209 -28.70 27.39 21.00
C VAL A 209 -29.93 26.83 20.26
N THR A 210 -30.69 26.02 20.92
CA THR A 210 -31.96 25.53 20.41
C THR A 210 -33.10 26.33 21.00
N LEU A 211 -33.81 27.05 20.15
CA LEU A 211 -35.01 27.76 20.52
C LEU A 211 -36.21 26.85 20.49
N PRO A 212 -37.23 27.08 21.32
CA PRO A 212 -38.46 26.36 21.26
C PRO A 212 -39.10 26.50 19.87
N GLY A 213 -39.82 25.43 19.41
CA GLY A 213 -40.43 25.38 18.08
C GLY A 213 -41.33 26.59 17.77
N ALA A 214 -41.50 26.91 16.48
CA ALA A 214 -41.97 28.15 15.88
C ALA A 214 -43.44 28.56 16.13
N ASN A 215 -44.05 28.16 17.21
CA ASN A 215 -45.31 28.75 17.62
C ASN A 215 -45.00 30.10 18.27
N GLY A 216 -45.27 31.20 17.57
CA GLY A 216 -44.96 32.54 18.01
C GLY A 216 -45.30 32.78 19.47
N TYR A 217 -44.29 33.19 20.27
CA TYR A 217 -44.47 33.52 21.66
C TYR A 217 -45.09 34.88 21.76
N PHE A 218 -46.32 34.95 22.26
CA PHE A 218 -46.95 36.22 22.50
C PHE A 218 -46.75 36.59 23.98
N ALA A 219 -46.01 37.68 24.24
CA ALA A 219 -45.95 38.22 25.57
C ALA A 219 -47.29 38.85 25.90
N LEU A 220 -47.94 38.34 26.93
CA LEU A 220 -49.15 38.97 27.48
C LEU A 220 -48.74 40.28 28.17
N THR A 221 -49.44 41.37 27.88
CA THR A 221 -49.18 42.65 28.53
C THR A 221 -49.39 42.47 30.06
N GLY A 222 -48.31 42.61 30.86
CA GLY A 222 -48.35 42.46 32.30
C GLY A 222 -48.25 41.04 32.86
N GLY A 223 -48.01 40.03 32.00
CA GLY A 223 -47.80 38.62 32.42
C GLY A 223 -46.33 38.17 32.30
N SER A 224 -45.95 37.16 33.10
CA SER A 224 -44.68 36.44 32.90
C SER A 224 -44.91 35.20 32.03
N TYR A 225 -44.02 34.96 31.08
CA TYR A 225 -44.00 33.73 30.27
C TYR A 225 -42.89 32.79 30.77
N VAL A 226 -43.27 31.55 31.12
CA VAL A 226 -42.30 30.57 31.61
C VAL A 226 -41.72 29.81 30.45
N LEU A 227 -40.40 29.96 30.24
CA LEU A 227 -39.61 29.21 29.25
C LEU A 227 -39.18 27.87 29.88
N SER A 228 -40.07 26.90 29.90
CA SER A 228 -39.81 25.55 30.46
C SER A 228 -40.52 24.46 29.66
N GLY A 229 -40.10 23.20 29.84
CA GLY A 229 -40.68 22.07 29.11
C GLY A 229 -40.50 22.24 27.58
N GLY A 230 -41.59 22.14 26.82
CA GLY A 230 -41.56 22.30 25.35
C GLY A 230 -41.21 23.71 24.87
N ASN A 231 -41.17 24.70 25.75
CA ASN A 231 -40.82 26.10 25.50
C ASN A 231 -39.43 26.46 26.05
N ALA A 232 -38.65 25.51 26.49
CA ALA A 232 -37.31 25.77 27.03
C ALA A 232 -36.35 26.20 25.93
N ILE A 233 -35.47 27.17 26.24
CA ILE A 233 -34.27 27.43 25.48
C ILE A 233 -33.22 26.45 25.98
N SER A 234 -32.61 25.69 25.10
CA SER A 234 -31.48 24.82 25.45
C SER A 234 -30.20 25.33 24.82
N ILE A 235 -29.12 25.21 25.56
CA ILE A 235 -27.77 25.49 25.10
C ILE A 235 -27.02 24.16 25.20
N ALA A 236 -26.45 23.70 24.09
CA ALA A 236 -25.55 22.55 24.04
C ALA A 236 -24.19 23.03 23.58
N ASP A 237 -23.17 22.57 24.27
CA ASP A 237 -21.77 22.72 23.89
C ASP A 237 -21.14 21.33 23.89
N ASN A 238 -20.71 20.88 22.73
CA ASN A 238 -19.99 19.62 22.59
C ASN A 238 -18.57 19.86 23.13
N LYS A 239 -18.33 19.37 24.33
CA LYS A 239 -17.04 19.55 25.00
C LYS A 239 -15.93 18.87 24.23
N ALA A 240 -15.16 19.66 23.52
CA ALA A 240 -13.87 19.23 23.00
C ALA A 240 -12.80 19.07 24.10
N PHE A 241 -12.98 19.68 25.27
CA PHE A 241 -12.04 19.54 26.37
C PHE A 241 -12.55 18.53 27.38
N GLY A 242 -11.84 17.39 27.48
CA GLY A 242 -11.89 16.59 28.69
C GLY A 242 -11.76 17.54 29.87
N ALA A 243 -12.71 17.48 30.83
CA ALA A 243 -12.77 18.37 31.97
C ALA A 243 -11.36 18.50 32.58
N VAL A 244 -10.74 19.63 32.37
CA VAL A 244 -9.71 20.10 33.31
C VAL A 244 -10.46 20.20 34.64
N ALA A 245 -10.15 19.29 35.58
CA ALA A 245 -10.67 19.39 36.91
C ALA A 245 -10.46 20.85 37.37
N PRO A 246 -11.50 21.54 37.88
CA PRO A 246 -11.32 22.87 38.38
C PRO A 246 -10.15 22.82 39.36
N ALA A 247 -9.21 23.74 39.22
CA ALA A 247 -8.15 23.90 40.19
C ALA A 247 -8.82 23.95 41.58
N PRO A 248 -8.33 23.23 42.58
CA PRO A 248 -8.91 23.32 43.92
C PRO A 248 -8.81 24.77 44.35
N ASP A 249 -10.00 25.35 44.59
CA ASP A 249 -10.12 26.71 45.08
C ASP A 249 -9.22 26.86 46.30
N GLY A 250 -8.03 27.43 46.08
CA GLY A 250 -7.15 27.82 47.17
C GLY A 250 -7.77 28.99 47.88
N LEU A 251 -8.32 28.72 49.06
CA LEU A 251 -8.52 29.76 50.09
C LEU A 251 -7.17 30.23 50.59
#